data_cb95ed9b1adeb0ba84a75a3ecfbaebdb
#
_entry.id   cb95ed9b1adeb0ba84a75a3ecfbaebdb
#
_cell.length_a   1.000
_cell.length_b   1.000
_cell.length_c   1.000
_cell.angle_alpha   90.00
_cell.angle_beta   90.00
_cell.angle_gamma   90.00
#
_symmetry.space_group_name_H-M   'P 1'
#
loop_
_entity.id
_entity.type
_entity.pdbx_description
1 polymer ?
#
loop_
_entity_poly.entity_id
_entity_poly.type
_entity_poly.pdbx_seq_one_letter_code
_entity_poly.pdbx_strand_id
1 'polypeptide(L)'
;MSIKILKKNDKNILKLKKAKNGVEYFSFEALEKYEGLINGFSTRIGGVSEGPYASMNLSFSREPDNKEGVLENYKRMAKALGVKEDSFVLSYQEHSTNVRVVNKSDMGKGVSVERDYRNIDGLITDERGITLGAFFADCIPLYFYDKEKQVIGLAHSGWRGTCKKMGAVMIDEMAKKFGTDAKDVIVCIGPGICQDCYQVSEDVYEEFSKNFKSEDIENIFREDGEDHFRLSLWKANEIVLKEAGVLPENIFTSNICTACNPDLLYSHRIMGDIRGNMAAFLALK
;
A
#
# COMPACT_ATOMS: atom_id res chain seq x y z
N MET A 1 0.57 16.63 -22.38
CA MET A 1 1.05 17.43 -21.22
C MET A 1 1.44 16.48 -20.11
N SER A 2 2.54 16.74 -19.40
CA SER A 2 2.90 15.93 -18.21
C SER A 2 1.97 16.29 -17.05
N ILE A 3 1.40 15.29 -16.36
CA ILE A 3 0.59 15.52 -15.15
C ILE A 3 1.51 16.09 -14.07
N LYS A 4 1.12 17.23 -13.48
CA LYS A 4 1.85 17.85 -12.36
C LYS A 4 1.53 17.07 -11.09
N ILE A 5 2.56 16.51 -10.43
CA ILE A 5 2.40 15.80 -9.15
C ILE A 5 2.48 16.80 -8.01
N LEU A 6 1.44 16.85 -7.18
CA LEU A 6 1.43 17.65 -5.96
C LEU A 6 2.04 16.86 -4.81
N LYS A 7 3.22 17.28 -4.35
CA LYS A 7 3.93 16.70 -3.21
C LYS A 7 3.68 17.52 -1.94
N LYS A 8 3.63 16.87 -0.78
CA LYS A 8 3.44 17.53 0.52
C LYS A 8 4.76 18.08 1.11
N ASN A 9 5.89 17.68 0.57
CA ASN A 9 7.22 18.22 0.88
C ASN A 9 8.20 17.92 -0.28
N ASP A 10 9.39 18.47 -0.23
CA ASP A 10 10.40 18.37 -1.31
C ASP A 10 11.29 17.11 -1.23
N LYS A 11 11.00 16.17 -0.32
CA LYS A 11 11.77 14.93 -0.21
C LYS A 11 11.55 14.05 -1.44
N ASN A 12 12.63 13.52 -2.00
CA ASN A 12 12.59 12.56 -3.10
C ASN A 12 12.53 11.13 -2.53
N ILE A 13 11.34 10.67 -2.18
CA ILE A 13 11.09 9.34 -1.61
C ILE A 13 10.65 8.37 -2.72
N LEU A 14 9.87 8.87 -3.67
CA LEU A 14 9.28 8.11 -4.76
C LEU A 14 9.73 8.66 -6.11
N LYS A 15 10.03 7.74 -7.05
CA LYS A 15 10.23 8.03 -8.47
C LYS A 15 9.01 7.61 -9.27
N LEU A 16 8.50 8.49 -10.14
CA LEU A 16 7.55 8.09 -11.16
C LEU A 16 8.31 7.39 -12.30
N LYS A 17 7.97 6.14 -12.54
CA LYS A 17 8.47 5.32 -13.66
C LYS A 17 7.44 5.31 -14.78
N LYS A 18 7.94 5.35 -16.02
CA LYS A 18 7.13 5.19 -17.22
C LYS A 18 7.67 4.01 -18.01
N ALA A 19 6.90 2.92 -18.01
CA ALA A 19 7.28 1.73 -18.76
C ALA A 19 7.03 1.90 -20.27
N LYS A 20 7.73 1.09 -21.10
CA LYS A 20 7.61 1.14 -22.57
C LYS A 20 6.19 0.88 -23.08
N ASN A 21 5.36 0.16 -22.31
CA ASN A 21 3.96 -0.12 -22.62
C ASN A 21 2.99 0.98 -22.16
N GLY A 22 3.49 2.13 -21.70
CA GLY A 22 2.71 3.29 -21.30
C GLY A 22 2.21 3.26 -19.86
N VAL A 23 2.45 2.17 -19.10
CA VAL A 23 2.11 2.08 -17.67
C VAL A 23 2.99 3.04 -16.88
N GLU A 24 2.36 3.82 -16.00
CA GLU A 24 3.06 4.68 -15.05
C GLU A 24 2.87 4.15 -13.63
N TYR A 25 3.94 4.09 -12.85
CA TYR A 25 3.92 3.64 -11.46
C TYR A 25 5.00 4.33 -10.64
N PHE A 26 4.80 4.44 -9.34
CA PHE A 26 5.81 4.93 -8.40
C PHE A 26 6.65 3.77 -7.88
N SER A 27 7.94 4.03 -7.65
CA SER A 27 8.83 3.14 -6.91
C SER A 27 9.57 3.88 -5.82
N PHE A 28 9.88 3.21 -4.71
CA PHE A 28 10.67 3.75 -3.61
C PHE A 28 12.16 3.64 -3.92
N GLU A 29 12.86 4.78 -3.90
CA GLU A 29 14.32 4.82 -4.09
C GLU A 29 15.07 4.00 -3.03
N ALA A 30 14.55 3.97 -1.80
CA ALA A 30 15.13 3.20 -0.70
C ALA A 30 15.17 1.69 -0.98
N LEU A 31 14.15 1.15 -1.68
CA LEU A 31 14.07 -0.27 -2.04
C LEU A 31 14.79 -0.58 -3.36
N GLU A 32 14.93 0.39 -4.28
CA GLU A 32 15.67 0.20 -5.55
C GLU A 32 17.17 -0.06 -5.35
N LYS A 33 17.72 0.26 -4.18
CA LYS A 33 19.13 0.01 -3.86
C LYS A 33 19.47 -1.47 -3.71
N TYR A 34 18.47 -2.32 -3.52
CA TYR A 34 18.65 -3.76 -3.33
C TYR A 34 18.41 -4.51 -4.62
N GLU A 35 19.46 -5.16 -5.11
CA GLU A 35 19.40 -5.94 -6.34
C GLU A 35 18.39 -7.09 -6.18
N GLY A 36 17.55 -7.28 -7.19
CA GLY A 36 16.52 -8.31 -7.17
C GLY A 36 15.25 -7.95 -6.39
N LEU A 37 15.19 -6.80 -5.71
CA LEU A 37 13.97 -6.33 -5.08
C LEU A 37 13.17 -5.46 -6.05
N ILE A 38 11.92 -5.85 -6.30
CA ILE A 38 10.98 -5.09 -7.14
C ILE A 38 9.93 -4.48 -6.24
N ASN A 39 9.71 -3.17 -6.38
CA ASN A 39 8.63 -2.47 -5.71
C ASN A 39 7.87 -1.57 -6.71
N GLY A 40 6.57 -1.42 -6.52
CA GLY A 40 5.75 -0.56 -7.35
C GLY A 40 4.44 -0.18 -6.68
N PHE A 41 4.00 1.05 -6.93
CA PHE A 41 2.66 1.52 -6.64
C PHE A 41 2.06 2.05 -7.92
N SER A 42 1.02 1.40 -8.46
CA SER A 42 0.44 1.78 -9.73
C SER A 42 -0.17 3.19 -9.67
N THR A 43 -0.15 3.87 -10.79
CA THR A 43 -1.05 5.01 -11.01
C THR A 43 -2.32 4.54 -11.72
N ARG A 44 -3.22 5.45 -12.06
CA ARG A 44 -4.38 5.14 -12.90
C ARG A 44 -4.07 5.20 -14.42
N ILE A 45 -2.79 5.34 -14.81
CA ILE A 45 -2.37 5.60 -16.20
C ILE A 45 -1.81 4.34 -16.86
N GLY A 46 -2.20 4.11 -18.13
CA GLY A 46 -1.61 3.08 -18.98
C GLY A 46 -2.36 1.75 -19.02
N GLY A 47 -3.56 1.70 -18.43
CA GLY A 47 -4.48 0.55 -18.51
C GLY A 47 -5.48 0.63 -19.66
N VAL A 48 -6.48 -0.26 -19.61
CA VAL A 48 -7.54 -0.39 -20.62
C VAL A 48 -8.96 -0.27 -20.04
N SER A 49 -9.11 -0.11 -18.72
CA SER A 49 -10.42 0.14 -18.11
C SER A 49 -10.97 1.50 -18.55
N GLU A 50 -12.30 1.61 -18.64
CA GLU A 50 -12.98 2.78 -19.18
C GLU A 50 -13.84 3.51 -18.13
N GLY A 51 -14.39 4.68 -18.51
CA GLY A 51 -15.27 5.46 -17.66
C GLY A 51 -14.63 5.85 -16.33
N PRO A 52 -15.33 5.67 -15.20
CA PRO A 52 -14.81 6.04 -13.87
C PRO A 52 -13.62 5.15 -13.43
N TYR A 53 -13.40 4.03 -14.09
CA TYR A 53 -12.31 3.09 -13.84
C TYR A 53 -11.07 3.35 -14.70
N ALA A 54 -11.13 4.37 -15.58
CA ALA A 54 -10.04 4.70 -16.51
C ALA A 54 -8.76 5.13 -15.76
N SER A 55 -7.64 4.50 -16.14
CA SER A 55 -7.51 3.41 -17.10
C SER A 55 -6.93 2.13 -16.47
N MET A 56 -6.13 2.24 -15.39
CA MET A 56 -5.39 1.14 -14.73
C MET A 56 -6.12 0.69 -13.45
N ASN A 57 -7.40 0.31 -13.55
CA ASN A 57 -8.06 -0.34 -12.42
C ASN A 57 -7.50 -1.76 -12.25
N LEU A 58 -7.10 -2.09 -11.02
CA LEU A 58 -6.52 -3.39 -10.66
C LEU A 58 -7.41 -4.21 -9.71
N SER A 59 -8.62 -3.73 -9.38
CA SER A 59 -9.55 -4.44 -8.51
C SER A 59 -10.66 -5.11 -9.27
N PHE A 60 -10.87 -6.40 -9.03
CA PHE A 60 -12.00 -7.19 -9.56
C PHE A 60 -13.33 -6.96 -8.82
N SER A 61 -13.30 -6.28 -7.68
CA SER A 61 -14.49 -6.03 -6.86
C SER A 61 -15.26 -4.75 -7.25
N ARG A 62 -14.87 -4.11 -8.32
CA ARG A 62 -15.47 -2.86 -8.81
C ARG A 62 -16.35 -3.13 -10.02
N GLU A 63 -17.63 -3.41 -9.78
CA GLU A 63 -18.63 -3.48 -10.84
C GLU A 63 -19.13 -2.05 -11.21
N PRO A 64 -19.39 -1.76 -12.48
CA PRO A 64 -19.37 -2.68 -13.63
C PRO A 64 -18.05 -2.69 -14.43
N ASP A 65 -16.86 -2.63 -13.81
CA ASP A 65 -15.64 -2.75 -14.60
C ASP A 65 -15.51 -4.14 -15.23
N ASN A 66 -15.00 -4.19 -16.45
CA ASN A 66 -14.82 -5.40 -17.21
C ASN A 66 -13.69 -6.26 -16.63
N LYS A 67 -14.00 -7.48 -16.19
CA LYS A 67 -13.02 -8.44 -15.67
C LYS A 67 -11.86 -8.70 -16.64
N GLU A 68 -12.12 -8.76 -17.94
CA GLU A 68 -11.10 -8.97 -18.97
C GLU A 68 -10.16 -7.76 -19.04
N GLY A 69 -10.70 -6.54 -18.92
CA GLY A 69 -9.92 -5.31 -18.85
C GLY A 69 -9.01 -5.27 -17.62
N VAL A 70 -9.49 -5.71 -16.45
CA VAL A 70 -8.67 -5.82 -15.24
C VAL A 70 -7.57 -6.86 -15.42
N LEU A 71 -7.84 -8.02 -16.03
CA LEU A 71 -6.81 -9.02 -16.34
C LEU A 71 -5.74 -8.47 -17.29
N GLU A 72 -6.14 -7.72 -18.32
CA GLU A 72 -5.19 -7.05 -19.21
C GLU A 72 -4.35 -6.02 -18.47
N ASN A 73 -4.93 -5.29 -17.50
CA ASN A 73 -4.19 -4.36 -16.66
C ASN A 73 -3.11 -5.08 -15.82
N TYR A 74 -3.39 -6.28 -15.29
CA TYR A 74 -2.38 -7.10 -14.62
C TYR A 74 -1.25 -7.52 -15.54
N LYS A 75 -1.55 -7.94 -16.78
CA LYS A 75 -0.52 -8.28 -17.79
C LYS A 75 0.37 -7.07 -18.08
N ARG A 76 -0.23 -5.89 -18.22
CA ARG A 76 0.52 -4.64 -18.44
C ARG A 76 1.39 -4.30 -17.25
N MET A 77 0.88 -4.46 -16.01
CA MET A 77 1.66 -4.24 -14.80
C MET A 77 2.80 -5.24 -14.66
N ALA A 78 2.57 -6.53 -14.92
CA ALA A 78 3.62 -7.55 -14.90
C ALA A 78 4.78 -7.18 -15.84
N LYS A 79 4.46 -6.78 -17.09
CA LYS A 79 5.43 -6.32 -18.05
C LYS A 79 6.17 -5.05 -17.61
N ALA A 80 5.47 -4.10 -16.98
CA ALA A 80 6.06 -2.85 -16.49
C ALA A 80 7.02 -3.10 -15.32
N LEU A 81 6.68 -4.00 -14.41
CA LEU A 81 7.49 -4.37 -13.24
C LEU A 81 8.60 -5.37 -13.59
N GLY A 82 8.51 -6.06 -14.73
CA GLY A 82 9.44 -7.13 -15.13
C GLY A 82 9.28 -8.39 -14.28
N VAL A 83 8.04 -8.73 -13.92
CA VAL A 83 7.64 -9.96 -13.21
C VAL A 83 6.81 -10.86 -14.13
N LYS A 84 6.60 -12.13 -13.73
CA LYS A 84 5.73 -13.05 -14.46
C LYS A 84 4.26 -12.75 -14.16
N GLU A 85 3.37 -12.96 -15.15
CA GLU A 85 1.93 -12.71 -15.01
C GLU A 85 1.27 -13.64 -13.98
N ASP A 86 1.78 -14.84 -13.83
CA ASP A 86 1.31 -15.83 -12.86
C ASP A 86 1.91 -15.70 -11.46
N SER A 87 2.85 -14.76 -11.27
CA SER A 87 3.55 -14.57 -9.97
C SER A 87 2.75 -13.86 -8.91
N PHE A 88 1.65 -13.20 -9.27
CA PHE A 88 0.89 -12.38 -8.33
C PHE A 88 0.19 -13.22 -7.26
N VAL A 89 0.27 -12.76 -6.02
CA VAL A 89 -0.55 -13.22 -4.89
C VAL A 89 -1.18 -12.00 -4.24
N LEU A 90 -2.51 -11.93 -4.27
CA LEU A 90 -3.23 -10.73 -3.82
C LEU A 90 -3.87 -10.94 -2.45
N SER A 91 -3.78 -9.93 -1.59
CA SER A 91 -4.52 -9.89 -0.32
C SER A 91 -6.03 -9.92 -0.54
N TYR A 92 -6.78 -10.35 0.48
CA TYR A 92 -8.26 -10.22 0.54
C TYR A 92 -8.60 -9.28 1.70
N GLN A 93 -8.60 -7.99 1.42
CA GLN A 93 -8.64 -6.93 2.41
C GLN A 93 -10.05 -6.72 2.97
N GLU A 94 -10.18 -6.80 4.29
CA GLU A 94 -11.39 -6.49 5.04
C GLU A 94 -11.11 -5.49 6.19
N HIS A 95 -10.01 -4.74 6.09
CA HIS A 95 -9.53 -3.77 7.10
C HIS A 95 -9.19 -4.43 8.44
N SER A 96 -8.67 -5.63 8.40
CA SER A 96 -8.17 -6.38 9.54
C SER A 96 -6.67 -6.14 9.78
N THR A 97 -6.09 -6.91 10.70
CA THR A 97 -4.64 -7.01 10.89
C THR A 97 -4.14 -8.43 10.67
N ASN A 98 -4.91 -9.28 9.98
CA ASN A 98 -4.51 -10.64 9.70
C ASN A 98 -3.42 -10.67 8.62
N VAL A 99 -2.38 -11.45 8.89
CA VAL A 99 -1.22 -11.63 8.01
C VAL A 99 -1.13 -13.08 7.57
N ARG A 100 -0.84 -13.30 6.28
CA ARG A 100 -0.64 -14.62 5.70
C ARG A 100 0.80 -14.78 5.20
N VAL A 101 1.44 -15.87 5.57
CA VAL A 101 2.64 -16.34 4.88
C VAL A 101 2.23 -16.99 3.57
N VAL A 102 2.82 -16.55 2.47
CA VAL A 102 2.55 -17.10 1.13
C VAL A 102 3.77 -17.76 0.54
N ASN A 103 3.54 -18.76 -0.29
CA ASN A 103 4.56 -19.55 -0.95
C ASN A 103 4.19 -19.80 -2.44
N LYS A 104 5.01 -20.54 -3.19
CA LYS A 104 4.79 -20.78 -4.63
C LYS A 104 3.45 -21.45 -4.95
N SER A 105 2.83 -22.18 -4.03
CA SER A 105 1.50 -22.76 -4.26
C SER A 105 0.37 -21.71 -4.25
N ASP A 106 0.66 -20.50 -3.78
CA ASP A 106 -0.29 -19.38 -3.78
C ASP A 106 -0.21 -18.53 -5.07
N MET A 107 0.75 -18.78 -5.96
CA MET A 107 0.92 -17.99 -7.19
C MET A 107 -0.35 -17.98 -8.04
N GLY A 108 -0.69 -16.81 -8.58
CA GLY A 108 -1.91 -16.55 -9.35
C GLY A 108 -3.15 -16.21 -8.50
N LYS A 109 -3.14 -16.49 -7.19
CA LYS A 109 -4.32 -16.28 -6.33
C LYS A 109 -4.74 -14.81 -6.28
N GLY A 110 -5.98 -14.57 -6.68
CA GLY A 110 -6.62 -13.25 -6.78
C GLY A 110 -6.51 -12.60 -8.15
N VAL A 111 -5.76 -13.19 -9.10
CA VAL A 111 -5.71 -12.76 -10.50
C VAL A 111 -6.22 -13.85 -11.42
N SER A 112 -5.50 -14.95 -11.58
CA SER A 112 -5.83 -16.08 -12.46
C SER A 112 -6.38 -17.29 -11.71
N VAL A 113 -6.15 -17.37 -10.42
CA VAL A 113 -6.63 -18.42 -9.51
C VAL A 113 -7.49 -17.79 -8.44
N GLU A 114 -8.60 -18.43 -8.08
CA GLU A 114 -9.46 -17.99 -6.99
C GLU A 114 -8.72 -18.09 -5.65
N ARG A 115 -8.94 -17.11 -4.77
CA ARG A 115 -8.37 -17.13 -3.41
C ARG A 115 -9.15 -18.09 -2.54
N ASP A 116 -8.43 -18.95 -1.81
CA ASP A 116 -8.96 -19.87 -0.80
C ASP A 116 -8.91 -19.30 0.63
N TYR A 117 -8.67 -17.99 0.74
CA TYR A 117 -8.61 -17.23 1.97
C TYR A 117 -9.38 -15.92 1.89
N ARG A 118 -9.81 -15.42 3.04
CA ARG A 118 -10.47 -14.12 3.24
C ARG A 118 -9.87 -13.40 4.43
N ASN A 119 -10.21 -12.11 4.58
CA ASN A 119 -9.84 -11.31 5.73
C ASN A 119 -8.32 -11.29 5.98
N ILE A 120 -7.56 -11.09 4.91
CA ILE A 120 -6.09 -11.00 4.93
C ILE A 120 -5.68 -9.63 4.39
N ASP A 121 -5.12 -8.80 5.27
CA ASP A 121 -4.66 -7.44 4.94
C ASP A 121 -3.14 -7.34 4.84
N GLY A 122 -2.39 -8.35 5.29
CA GLY A 122 -0.95 -8.46 5.16
C GLY A 122 -0.50 -9.77 4.52
N LEU A 123 0.54 -9.70 3.68
CA LEU A 123 1.20 -10.85 3.05
C LEU A 123 2.69 -10.79 3.35
N ILE A 124 3.31 -11.92 3.67
CA ILE A 124 4.76 -12.04 3.89
C ILE A 124 5.31 -13.28 3.19
N THR A 125 6.55 -13.21 2.68
CA THR A 125 7.25 -14.35 2.06
C THR A 125 8.75 -14.12 2.03
N ASP A 126 9.52 -15.20 2.02
CA ASP A 126 10.96 -15.25 1.70
C ASP A 126 11.21 -15.89 0.32
N GLU A 127 10.15 -16.33 -0.36
CA GLU A 127 10.28 -17.03 -1.63
C GLU A 127 10.42 -16.08 -2.82
N ARG A 128 11.44 -16.36 -3.66
CA ARG A 128 11.68 -15.62 -4.90
C ARG A 128 10.67 -15.99 -5.98
N GLY A 129 10.37 -15.01 -6.82
CA GLY A 129 9.46 -15.16 -7.96
C GLY A 129 7.98 -15.00 -7.61
N ILE A 130 7.65 -14.69 -6.35
CA ILE A 130 6.30 -14.30 -5.90
C ILE A 130 6.19 -12.79 -5.91
N THR A 131 5.08 -12.26 -6.42
CA THR A 131 4.75 -10.84 -6.39
C THR A 131 3.57 -10.60 -5.46
N LEU A 132 3.83 -10.07 -4.28
CA LEU A 132 2.79 -9.67 -3.34
C LEU A 132 2.02 -8.48 -3.89
N GLY A 133 0.70 -8.48 -3.76
CA GLY A 133 -0.16 -7.39 -4.23
C GLY A 133 -1.29 -7.05 -3.26
N ALA A 134 -1.61 -5.75 -3.14
CA ALA A 134 -2.71 -5.24 -2.32
C ALA A 134 -3.30 -3.98 -2.96
N PHE A 135 -4.59 -3.66 -2.68
CA PHE A 135 -5.37 -2.61 -3.34
C PHE A 135 -5.54 -1.36 -2.50
N PHE A 136 -5.55 -0.20 -3.18
CA PHE A 136 -5.61 1.08 -2.50
C PHE A 136 -6.42 2.13 -3.28
N ALA A 137 -7.13 2.94 -2.50
CA ALA A 137 -7.65 4.24 -2.87
C ALA A 137 -7.87 4.99 -1.55
N ASP A 138 -6.86 5.73 -1.11
CA ASP A 138 -6.67 6.49 0.12
C ASP A 138 -6.01 5.76 1.29
N CYS A 139 -6.28 4.47 1.55
CA CYS A 139 -5.59 3.69 2.58
C CYS A 139 -4.08 3.60 2.30
N ILE A 140 -3.29 3.33 3.33
CA ILE A 140 -1.83 3.35 3.28
C ILE A 140 -1.26 1.97 2.95
N PRO A 141 -0.47 1.81 1.87
CA PRO A 141 0.37 0.63 1.67
C PRO A 141 1.61 0.69 2.55
N LEU A 142 1.91 -0.41 3.23
CA LEU A 142 3.14 -0.60 4.00
C LEU A 142 3.97 -1.69 3.32
N TYR A 143 5.19 -1.34 2.92
CA TYR A 143 6.17 -2.23 2.31
C TYR A 143 7.24 -2.55 3.35
N PHE A 144 7.57 -3.83 3.52
CA PHE A 144 8.58 -4.31 4.46
C PHE A 144 9.64 -5.11 3.71
N TYR A 145 10.90 -4.86 4.01
CA TYR A 145 12.00 -5.65 3.50
C TYR A 145 13.05 -5.88 4.59
N ASP A 146 13.18 -7.12 5.03
CA ASP A 146 14.29 -7.56 5.85
C ASP A 146 15.49 -7.88 4.94
N LYS A 147 16.51 -7.03 5.01
CA LYS A 147 17.70 -7.13 4.14
C LYS A 147 18.62 -8.28 4.51
N GLU A 148 18.60 -8.75 5.77
CA GLU A 148 19.44 -9.85 6.28
C GLU A 148 18.82 -11.20 5.97
N LYS A 149 17.51 -11.36 6.18
CA LYS A 149 16.78 -12.61 5.95
C LYS A 149 16.21 -12.73 4.54
N GLN A 150 16.25 -11.66 3.74
CA GLN A 150 15.63 -11.61 2.41
C GLN A 150 14.12 -11.92 2.47
N VAL A 151 13.42 -11.37 3.47
CA VAL A 151 11.96 -11.50 3.64
C VAL A 151 11.29 -10.21 3.20
N ILE A 152 10.19 -10.34 2.47
CA ILE A 152 9.35 -9.21 2.08
C ILE A 152 7.97 -9.30 2.71
N GLY A 153 7.38 -8.14 2.98
CA GLY A 153 6.01 -8.01 3.45
C GLY A 153 5.30 -6.84 2.78
N LEU A 154 4.03 -7.03 2.50
CA LEU A 154 3.15 -5.98 1.97
C LEU A 154 1.84 -5.96 2.73
N ALA A 155 1.45 -4.81 3.27
CA ALA A 155 0.23 -4.69 4.05
C ALA A 155 -0.64 -3.50 3.63
N HIS A 156 -1.95 -3.66 3.81
CA HIS A 156 -2.95 -2.62 3.70
C HIS A 156 -3.25 -2.06 5.10
N SER A 157 -3.05 -0.75 5.28
CA SER A 157 -3.29 -0.05 6.52
C SER A 157 -4.27 1.12 6.31
N GLY A 158 -5.57 0.83 6.32
CA GLY A 158 -6.61 1.84 6.47
C GLY A 158 -6.67 2.32 7.94
N TRP A 159 -7.57 3.24 8.30
CA TRP A 159 -7.64 3.77 9.66
C TRP A 159 -7.84 2.67 10.72
N ARG A 160 -8.66 1.63 10.43
CA ARG A 160 -8.88 0.50 11.36
C ARG A 160 -7.62 -0.33 11.54
N GLY A 161 -6.91 -0.65 10.44
CA GLY A 161 -5.64 -1.38 10.48
C GLY A 161 -4.55 -0.57 11.19
N THR A 162 -4.47 0.74 10.91
CA THR A 162 -3.53 1.66 11.57
C THR A 162 -3.80 1.74 13.07
N CYS A 163 -5.07 1.92 13.46
CA CYS A 163 -5.48 1.97 14.87
C CYS A 163 -5.14 0.68 15.62
N LYS A 164 -5.31 -0.47 14.97
CA LYS A 164 -4.93 -1.81 15.48
C LYS A 164 -3.45 -2.16 15.26
N LYS A 165 -2.62 -1.16 14.92
CA LYS A 165 -1.16 -1.28 14.80
C LYS A 165 -0.70 -2.32 13.77
N MET A 166 -1.31 -2.34 12.57
CA MET A 166 -0.97 -3.26 11.46
C MET A 166 0.54 -3.34 11.19
N GLY A 167 1.25 -2.21 11.25
CA GLY A 167 2.70 -2.17 11.05
C GLY A 167 3.47 -3.01 12.08
N ALA A 168 3.07 -2.97 13.36
CA ALA A 168 3.67 -3.79 14.42
C ALA A 168 3.34 -5.27 14.24
N VAL A 169 2.08 -5.60 13.88
CA VAL A 169 1.67 -6.98 13.60
C VAL A 169 2.50 -7.59 12.47
N MET A 170 2.80 -6.82 11.42
CA MET A 170 3.67 -7.28 10.32
C MET A 170 5.08 -7.61 10.81
N ILE A 171 5.70 -6.73 11.62
CA ILE A 171 7.03 -6.96 12.21
C ILE A 171 7.02 -8.21 13.09
N ASP A 172 6.00 -8.36 13.96
CA ASP A 172 5.86 -9.52 14.84
C ASP A 172 5.72 -10.84 14.07
N GLU A 173 4.90 -10.85 13.00
CA GLU A 173 4.74 -12.05 12.17
C GLU A 173 6.01 -12.38 11.36
N MET A 174 6.73 -11.38 10.85
CA MET A 174 8.04 -11.57 10.21
C MET A 174 9.06 -12.13 11.21
N ALA A 175 9.08 -11.62 12.45
CA ALA A 175 9.95 -12.13 13.51
C ALA A 175 9.61 -13.58 13.87
N LYS A 176 8.32 -13.90 14.09
CA LYS A 176 7.86 -15.26 14.44
C LYS A 176 8.13 -16.28 13.36
N LYS A 177 7.96 -15.93 12.08
CA LYS A 177 8.03 -16.87 10.95
C LYS A 177 9.43 -17.01 10.36
N PHE A 178 10.22 -15.95 10.36
CA PHE A 178 11.48 -15.87 9.65
C PHE A 178 12.67 -15.46 10.55
N GLY A 179 12.40 -15.13 11.81
CA GLY A 179 13.45 -14.64 12.73
C GLY A 179 13.96 -13.26 12.36
N THR A 180 13.11 -12.43 11.76
CA THR A 180 13.40 -11.04 11.42
C THR A 180 13.66 -10.23 12.69
N ASP A 181 14.72 -9.40 12.70
CA ASP A 181 14.93 -8.35 13.70
C ASP A 181 14.40 -7.03 13.15
N ALA A 182 13.54 -6.37 13.89
CA ALA A 182 12.89 -5.11 13.47
C ALA A 182 13.89 -4.03 13.01
N LYS A 183 15.10 -3.98 13.62
CA LYS A 183 16.16 -3.01 13.27
C LYS A 183 16.73 -3.23 11.85
N ASP A 184 16.63 -4.45 11.30
CA ASP A 184 17.13 -4.79 9.98
C ASP A 184 16.09 -4.57 8.87
N VAL A 185 14.83 -4.29 9.27
CA VAL A 185 13.73 -4.07 8.33
C VAL A 185 13.73 -2.65 7.81
N ILE A 186 13.67 -2.53 6.49
CA ILE A 186 13.37 -1.28 5.79
C ILE A 186 11.87 -1.22 5.56
N VAL A 187 11.24 -0.13 5.99
CA VAL A 187 9.80 0.07 5.80
C VAL A 187 9.54 1.30 4.96
N CYS A 188 8.71 1.14 3.92
CA CYS A 188 8.23 2.24 3.12
C CYS A 188 6.71 2.39 3.31
N ILE A 189 6.29 3.59 3.71
CA ILE A 189 4.89 4.00 3.89
C ILE A 189 4.47 4.69 2.60
N GLY A 190 3.57 4.08 1.83
CA GLY A 190 3.26 4.50 0.47
C GLY A 190 2.27 5.65 0.30
N PRO A 191 1.94 5.97 -0.96
CA PRO A 191 0.94 6.97 -1.28
C PRO A 191 -0.41 6.64 -0.65
N GLY A 192 -1.08 7.64 -0.10
CA GLY A 192 -2.39 7.52 0.51
C GLY A 192 -2.95 8.90 0.81
N ILE A 193 -4.07 9.00 1.50
CA ILE A 193 -4.70 10.28 1.79
C ILE A 193 -3.90 11.06 2.85
N CYS A 194 -3.61 12.34 2.60
CA CYS A 194 -2.92 13.20 3.56
C CYS A 194 -3.86 13.74 4.64
N GLN A 195 -3.31 14.24 5.73
CA GLN A 195 -4.05 14.82 6.84
C GLN A 195 -5.02 15.92 6.40
N ASP A 196 -4.60 16.84 5.52
CA ASP A 196 -5.45 17.94 5.07
C ASP A 196 -6.70 17.48 4.28
N CYS A 197 -6.66 16.29 3.68
CA CYS A 197 -7.76 15.71 2.92
C CYS A 197 -8.59 14.70 3.73
N TYR A 198 -8.09 14.24 4.91
CA TYR A 198 -8.70 13.15 5.64
C TYR A 198 -9.40 13.62 6.93
N GLN A 199 -10.58 14.22 6.74
CA GLN A 199 -11.49 14.51 7.85
C GLN A 199 -12.16 13.21 8.32
N VAL A 200 -12.23 13.04 9.63
CA VAL A 200 -12.89 11.93 10.32
C VAL A 200 -13.75 12.48 11.45
N SER A 201 -14.72 11.70 11.92
CA SER A 201 -15.59 12.01 13.05
C SER A 201 -14.97 11.59 14.39
N GLU A 202 -15.59 12.00 15.47
CA GLU A 202 -15.13 11.80 16.84
C GLU A 202 -14.97 10.32 17.19
N ASP A 203 -15.81 9.42 16.68
CA ASP A 203 -15.70 7.97 16.92
C ASP A 203 -14.34 7.38 16.47
N VAL A 204 -13.78 7.91 15.39
CA VAL A 204 -12.43 7.51 14.93
C VAL A 204 -11.36 8.06 15.87
N TYR A 205 -11.49 9.32 16.31
CA TYR A 205 -10.59 9.94 17.27
C TYR A 205 -10.57 9.18 18.59
N GLU A 206 -11.74 8.86 19.14
CA GLU A 206 -11.88 8.06 20.37
C GLU A 206 -11.24 6.68 20.25
N GLU A 207 -11.41 6.02 19.09
CA GLU A 207 -10.83 4.69 18.89
C GLU A 207 -9.30 4.73 18.87
N PHE A 208 -8.70 5.77 18.26
CA PHE A 208 -7.26 5.99 18.31
C PHE A 208 -6.79 6.33 19.73
N SER A 209 -7.54 7.15 20.47
CA SER A 209 -7.20 7.56 21.84
C SER A 209 -7.14 6.38 22.82
N LYS A 210 -7.84 5.28 22.54
CA LYS A 210 -7.76 4.02 23.31
C LYS A 210 -6.48 3.23 23.01
N ASN A 211 -5.87 3.42 21.83
CA ASN A 211 -4.79 2.58 21.30
C ASN A 211 -3.43 3.30 21.20
N PHE A 212 -3.40 4.63 21.33
CA PHE A 212 -2.20 5.46 21.25
C PHE A 212 -2.03 6.29 22.52
N LYS A 213 -0.80 6.70 22.82
CA LYS A 213 -0.51 7.60 23.92
C LYS A 213 -1.05 9.00 23.63
N SER A 214 -1.40 9.77 24.66
CA SER A 214 -1.92 11.13 24.48
C SER A 214 -0.97 12.03 23.69
N GLU A 215 0.34 11.96 23.94
CA GLU A 215 1.36 12.70 23.19
C GLU A 215 1.42 12.34 21.69
N ASP A 216 1.07 11.12 21.32
CA ASP A 216 1.01 10.66 19.94
C ASP A 216 -0.27 11.15 19.25
N ILE A 217 -1.39 11.18 19.99
CA ILE A 217 -2.68 11.67 19.48
C ILE A 217 -2.55 13.13 18.98
N GLU A 218 -1.88 13.99 19.73
CA GLU A 218 -1.62 15.39 19.32
C GLU A 218 -0.82 15.50 18.02
N ASN A 219 0.04 14.50 17.73
CA ASN A 219 0.81 14.44 16.49
C ASN A 219 0.04 13.81 15.32
N ILE A 220 -0.94 12.96 15.60
CA ILE A 220 -1.73 12.21 14.61
C ILE A 220 -2.95 13.02 14.16
N PHE A 221 -3.59 13.75 15.09
CA PHE A 221 -4.82 14.48 14.83
C PHE A 221 -4.61 16.00 14.88
N ARG A 222 -5.46 16.70 14.16
CA ARG A 222 -5.68 18.14 14.24
C ARG A 222 -7.18 18.40 14.27
N GLU A 223 -7.66 19.24 15.15
CA GLU A 223 -9.06 19.66 15.19
C GLU A 223 -9.48 20.32 13.87
N ASP A 224 -10.73 20.08 13.47
CA ASP A 224 -11.29 20.57 12.20
C ASP A 224 -12.79 20.91 12.34
N GLY A 225 -13.14 21.69 13.35
CA GLY A 225 -14.48 22.07 13.72
C GLY A 225 -15.07 21.20 14.82
N GLU A 226 -16.36 21.36 15.10
CA GLU A 226 -17.08 20.64 16.14
C GLU A 226 -17.19 19.16 15.76
N ASP A 227 -16.73 18.26 16.64
CA ASP A 227 -16.77 16.79 16.53
C ASP A 227 -16.05 16.23 15.27
N HIS A 228 -15.14 17.02 14.66
CA HIS A 228 -14.39 16.59 13.48
C HIS A 228 -12.89 16.82 13.63
N PHE A 229 -12.11 15.90 13.05
CA PHE A 229 -10.65 15.89 13.14
C PHE A 229 -10.00 15.59 11.80
N ARG A 230 -8.78 16.09 11.59
CA ARG A 230 -7.90 15.71 10.48
C ARG A 230 -6.94 14.64 10.94
N LEU A 231 -7.03 13.44 10.37
CA LEU A 231 -6.20 12.29 10.73
C LEU A 231 -5.01 12.13 9.79
N SER A 232 -3.81 12.04 10.36
CA SER A 232 -2.58 11.68 9.64
C SER A 232 -2.28 10.18 9.75
N LEU A 233 -2.72 9.39 8.77
CA LEU A 233 -2.39 7.96 8.71
C LEU A 233 -0.88 7.72 8.52
N TRP A 234 -0.18 8.59 7.80
CA TRP A 234 1.26 8.49 7.65
C TRP A 234 1.97 8.60 9.00
N LYS A 235 1.62 9.63 9.78
CA LYS A 235 2.23 9.86 11.10
C LYS A 235 1.92 8.72 12.08
N ALA A 236 0.68 8.26 12.10
CA ALA A 236 0.27 7.14 12.96
C ALA A 236 1.06 5.86 12.61
N ASN A 237 1.22 5.52 11.33
CA ASN A 237 2.03 4.36 10.94
C ASN A 237 3.54 4.54 11.25
N GLU A 238 4.10 5.76 11.13
CA GLU A 238 5.49 6.04 11.57
C GLU A 238 5.69 5.76 13.07
N ILE A 239 4.73 6.18 13.90
CA ILE A 239 4.77 5.96 15.35
C ILE A 239 4.71 4.46 15.64
N VAL A 240 3.74 3.74 15.05
CA VAL A 240 3.58 2.30 15.21
C VAL A 240 4.85 1.53 14.85
N LEU A 241 5.49 1.87 13.74
CA LEU A 241 6.71 1.21 13.28
C LEU A 241 7.91 1.46 14.19
N LYS A 242 8.06 2.69 14.71
CA LYS A 242 9.09 3.02 15.70
C LYS A 242 8.87 2.28 17.02
N GLU A 243 7.64 2.21 17.51
CA GLU A 243 7.28 1.42 18.69
C GLU A 243 7.56 -0.08 18.50
N ALA A 244 7.41 -0.60 17.27
CA ALA A 244 7.74 -1.98 16.90
C ALA A 244 9.25 -2.25 16.74
N GLY A 245 10.11 -1.25 16.97
CA GLY A 245 11.58 -1.40 16.95
C GLY A 245 12.24 -1.15 15.59
N VAL A 246 11.49 -0.68 14.58
CA VAL A 246 12.09 -0.27 13.30
C VAL A 246 12.88 1.03 13.51
N LEU A 247 14.12 1.05 13.05
CA LEU A 247 14.98 2.23 13.17
C LEU A 247 14.41 3.41 12.36
N PRO A 248 14.42 4.65 12.92
CA PRO A 248 13.85 5.81 12.23
C PRO A 248 14.45 6.06 10.83
N GLU A 249 15.75 5.80 10.64
CA GLU A 249 16.45 5.92 9.36
C GLU A 249 16.03 4.87 8.32
N ASN A 250 15.38 3.79 8.74
CA ASN A 250 14.83 2.74 7.89
C ASN A 250 13.35 2.96 7.53
N ILE A 251 12.71 4.06 7.99
CA ILE A 251 11.32 4.39 7.69
C ILE A 251 11.28 5.50 6.65
N PHE A 252 10.68 5.21 5.49
CA PHE A 252 10.56 6.12 4.35
C PHE A 252 9.10 6.40 4.05
N THR A 253 8.62 7.60 4.42
CA THR A 253 7.22 7.99 4.26
C THR A 253 7.01 8.76 2.96
N SER A 254 6.03 8.32 2.16
CA SER A 254 5.56 9.02 0.95
C SER A 254 5.08 10.44 1.27
N ASN A 255 5.23 11.32 0.30
CA ASN A 255 4.70 12.68 0.32
C ASN A 255 3.64 12.91 -0.79
N ILE A 256 3.10 11.84 -1.37
CA ILE A 256 2.12 11.89 -2.46
C ILE A 256 0.75 11.49 -1.94
N CYS A 257 -0.17 12.48 -1.91
CA CYS A 257 -1.54 12.29 -1.48
C CYS A 257 -2.42 11.85 -2.66
N THR A 258 -3.22 10.79 -2.47
CA THR A 258 -4.17 10.28 -3.47
C THR A 258 -5.25 11.31 -3.80
N ALA A 259 -5.84 11.95 -2.80
CA ALA A 259 -6.89 12.95 -2.96
C ALA A 259 -6.40 14.28 -3.58
N CYS A 260 -5.12 14.65 -3.37
CA CYS A 260 -4.53 15.83 -4.01
C CYS A 260 -4.11 15.60 -5.47
N ASN A 261 -4.05 14.33 -5.93
CA ASN A 261 -3.58 13.96 -7.26
C ASN A 261 -4.62 13.08 -8.01
N PRO A 262 -5.91 13.50 -8.15
CA PRO A 262 -6.97 12.66 -8.70
C PRO A 262 -6.77 12.33 -10.19
N ASP A 263 -6.03 13.13 -10.93
CA ASP A 263 -5.70 12.87 -12.34
C ASP A 263 -4.70 11.70 -12.51
N LEU A 264 -3.95 11.39 -11.44
CA LEU A 264 -2.90 10.36 -11.44
C LEU A 264 -3.25 9.14 -10.59
N LEU A 265 -4.08 9.33 -9.55
CA LEU A 265 -4.41 8.31 -8.55
C LEU A 265 -5.93 8.25 -8.30
N TYR A 266 -6.45 7.06 -8.02
CA TYR A 266 -7.82 6.96 -7.53
C TYR A 266 -7.89 7.36 -6.05
N SER A 267 -8.95 8.07 -5.68
CA SER A 267 -9.23 8.45 -4.30
C SER A 267 -10.70 8.18 -3.97
N HIS A 268 -10.94 7.41 -2.94
CA HIS A 268 -12.30 7.18 -2.44
C HIS A 268 -12.93 8.47 -1.93
N ARG A 269 -12.17 9.30 -1.26
CA ARG A 269 -12.62 10.58 -0.70
C ARG A 269 -13.14 11.54 -1.78
N ILE A 270 -12.50 11.55 -2.95
CA ILE A 270 -12.84 12.47 -4.04
C ILE A 270 -13.87 11.87 -5.00
N MET A 271 -13.75 10.55 -5.28
CA MET A 271 -14.52 9.88 -6.35
C MET A 271 -15.67 9.03 -5.81
N GLY A 272 -15.72 8.77 -4.50
CA GLY A 272 -16.72 7.88 -3.90
C GLY A 272 -16.50 6.41 -4.25
N ASP A 273 -17.59 5.65 -4.29
CA ASP A 273 -17.55 4.18 -4.52
C ASP A 273 -17.33 3.81 -5.98
N ILE A 274 -17.74 4.67 -6.92
CA ILE A 274 -17.62 4.41 -8.36
C ILE A 274 -16.24 4.89 -8.84
N ARG A 275 -15.23 4.06 -8.65
CA ARG A 275 -13.83 4.31 -9.02
C ARG A 275 -13.02 3.03 -9.16
N GLY A 276 -11.88 3.12 -9.82
CA GLY A 276 -10.87 2.07 -9.79
C GLY A 276 -10.07 2.03 -8.49
N ASN A 277 -9.20 1.05 -8.36
CA ASN A 277 -8.18 0.96 -7.32
C ASN A 277 -6.78 0.88 -7.93
N MET A 278 -5.82 1.58 -7.31
CA MET A 278 -4.40 1.28 -7.48
C MET A 278 -4.06 -0.03 -6.77
N ALA A 279 -2.88 -0.56 -7.10
CA ALA A 279 -2.29 -1.64 -6.34
C ALA A 279 -0.83 -1.34 -6.00
N ALA A 280 -0.42 -1.80 -4.81
CA ALA A 280 0.98 -1.90 -4.41
C ALA A 280 1.51 -3.29 -4.73
N PHE A 281 2.79 -3.37 -5.14
CA PHE A 281 3.47 -4.60 -5.49
C PHE A 281 4.86 -4.67 -4.88
N LEU A 282 5.24 -5.85 -4.38
CA LEU A 282 6.56 -6.12 -3.84
C LEU A 282 6.99 -7.55 -4.18
N ALA A 283 8.19 -7.74 -4.71
CA ALA A 283 8.69 -9.06 -5.09
C ALA A 283 10.19 -9.20 -4.89
N LEU A 284 10.63 -10.43 -4.61
CA LEU A 284 12.02 -10.87 -4.75
C LEU A 284 12.18 -11.59 -6.10
N LYS A 285 13.19 -11.18 -6.90
CA LYS A 285 13.56 -11.87 -8.15
C LYS A 285 14.27 -13.17 -7.90
#